data_18a6b327373e4dae0dfe462026fbefd1
#
_entry.id   18a6b327373e4dae0dfe462026fbefd1
#
_cell.length_a   1.000
_cell.length_b   1.000
_cell.length_c   1.000
_cell.angle_alpha   90.00
_cell.angle_beta   90.00
_cell.angle_gamma   90.00
#
_symmetry.space_group_name_H-M   'P 1'
#
loop_
_entity.id
_entity.type
_entity.pdbx_description
1 polymer ?
#
loop_
_entity_poly.entity_id
_entity_poly.type
_entity_poly.pdbx_seq_one_letter_code
_entity_poly.pdbx_strand_id
1 'polypeptide(L)'
;MSEKHEAVKIGFTEFVVLAAAMMATQAIAIDGMLPAFPVIGRAMQVANENHVQWIITAYMTGLGCGQLFWGLISDRFGRRPILIGGLGLYVLAALLCGLAGSFPTLLAWRFVHGLAAASVVVVRSVIRDLYSGRPMARVMSLTFMVFLVVPILAPSLGQLVLMVAPWRYIFIMCGVFAAVAAGWAALRLPETLHPEYRLTLNLSHIAGAIRVVLGNRTSVCYTFAMSVMFGGILAYVGMVQQIFGEVFHRANLMPGMFALCAATMGIAAFLNSRIVERLGMRRISHTALLTYLGITGVHTVIAAFGQEPLWIFVAFQSATMACFALSTSNFGAMAMEPVAAVAGIGASLQGFITTLGGALVGAVIGRQFNGTMLPLAAGSLCCGLASLLFVLLAEKGRLFRAHHVAADSTAAAGGPPAAVPKPDAVCRD
;
A
#
# COMPACT_ATOMS: atom_id res chain seq x y z
N MET A 1 -34.35 -29.38 -5.74
CA MET A 1 -34.70 -28.23 -6.60
C MET A 1 -33.54 -27.26 -6.47
N SER A 2 -32.71 -27.22 -7.49
CA SER A 2 -31.49 -26.39 -7.56
C SER A 2 -31.90 -25.00 -8.05
N GLU A 3 -32.00 -24.03 -7.18
CA GLU A 3 -32.02 -22.63 -7.60
C GLU A 3 -30.64 -22.27 -8.20
N LYS A 4 -30.58 -22.32 -9.52
CA LYS A 4 -29.55 -21.67 -10.29
C LYS A 4 -29.68 -20.19 -10.02
N HIS A 5 -28.88 -19.67 -9.06
CA HIS A 5 -28.55 -18.28 -9.06
C HIS A 5 -27.81 -17.98 -10.37
N GLU A 6 -28.50 -17.36 -11.30
CA GLU A 6 -27.89 -16.74 -12.48
C GLU A 6 -26.95 -15.66 -11.97
N ALA A 7 -25.71 -16.06 -11.75
CA ALA A 7 -24.64 -15.12 -11.44
C ALA A 7 -24.52 -14.19 -12.65
N VAL A 8 -24.91 -12.95 -12.50
CA VAL A 8 -24.67 -11.89 -13.50
C VAL A 8 -23.17 -11.93 -13.79
N LYS A 9 -22.80 -12.45 -14.96
CA LYS A 9 -21.40 -12.59 -15.36
C LYS A 9 -20.85 -11.20 -15.61
N ILE A 10 -20.06 -10.68 -14.67
CA ILE A 10 -19.30 -9.46 -14.89
C ILE A 10 -18.24 -9.74 -15.96
N GLY A 11 -18.16 -8.87 -16.99
CA GLY A 11 -17.17 -9.01 -18.06
C GLY A 11 -15.77 -8.77 -17.54
N PHE A 12 -14.75 -9.40 -18.17
CA PHE A 12 -13.34 -9.26 -17.76
C PHE A 12 -12.89 -7.79 -17.60
N THR A 13 -13.13 -6.98 -18.64
CA THR A 13 -12.75 -5.57 -18.64
C THR A 13 -13.51 -4.77 -17.58
N GLU A 14 -14.81 -5.02 -17.43
CA GLU A 14 -15.65 -4.39 -16.42
C GLU A 14 -15.14 -4.71 -15.02
N PHE A 15 -14.81 -5.97 -14.74
CA PHE A 15 -14.24 -6.38 -13.45
C PHE A 15 -12.90 -5.71 -13.16
N VAL A 16 -11.99 -5.64 -14.15
CA VAL A 16 -10.69 -4.97 -13.97
C VAL A 16 -10.86 -3.50 -13.64
N VAL A 17 -11.75 -2.79 -14.34
CA VAL A 17 -12.01 -1.36 -14.08
C VAL A 17 -12.66 -1.17 -12.71
N LEU A 18 -13.62 -2.00 -12.34
CA LEU A 18 -14.26 -1.95 -11.01
C LEU A 18 -13.24 -2.22 -9.89
N ALA A 19 -12.42 -3.26 -10.02
CA ALA A 19 -11.37 -3.59 -9.04
C ALA A 19 -10.36 -2.45 -8.89
N ALA A 20 -9.95 -1.86 -10.02
CA ALA A 20 -9.05 -0.72 -10.05
C ALA A 20 -9.68 0.53 -9.42
N ALA A 21 -10.96 0.81 -9.69
CA ALA A 21 -11.68 1.94 -9.08
C ALA A 21 -11.78 1.77 -7.56
N MET A 22 -12.11 0.57 -7.07
CA MET A 22 -12.10 0.31 -5.63
C MET A 22 -10.71 0.54 -5.01
N MET A 23 -9.63 0.07 -5.63
CA MET A 23 -8.27 0.29 -5.12
C MET A 23 -7.84 1.76 -5.20
N ALA A 24 -8.31 2.51 -6.19
CA ALA A 24 -8.03 3.93 -6.37
C ALA A 24 -8.56 4.79 -5.21
N THR A 25 -9.61 4.37 -4.50
CA THR A 25 -10.16 5.11 -3.35
C THR A 25 -9.10 5.44 -2.31
N GLN A 26 -8.14 4.53 -2.06
CA GLN A 26 -7.07 4.74 -1.09
C GLN A 26 -6.11 5.85 -1.51
N ALA A 27 -5.64 5.83 -2.74
CA ALA A 27 -4.70 6.82 -3.26
C ALA A 27 -5.34 8.21 -3.39
N ILE A 28 -6.59 8.28 -3.86
CA ILE A 28 -7.33 9.56 -3.95
C ILE A 28 -7.48 10.19 -2.57
N ALA A 29 -7.76 9.41 -1.53
CA ALA A 29 -7.91 9.90 -0.17
C ALA A 29 -6.60 10.42 0.46
N ILE A 30 -5.46 9.95 0.00
CA ILE A 30 -4.14 10.38 0.49
C ILE A 30 -3.64 11.55 -0.34
N ASP A 31 -3.44 11.31 -1.61
CA ASP A 31 -2.70 12.22 -2.50
C ASP A 31 -3.57 13.41 -2.95
N GLY A 32 -4.89 13.22 -3.07
CA GLY A 32 -5.83 14.29 -3.42
C GLY A 32 -5.93 15.40 -2.39
N MET A 33 -5.54 15.13 -1.13
CA MET A 33 -5.57 16.14 -0.06
C MET A 33 -4.30 17.00 0.03
N LEU A 34 -3.19 16.58 -0.59
CA LEU A 34 -1.89 17.24 -0.43
C LEU A 34 -1.95 18.74 -0.74
N PRO A 35 -2.60 19.20 -1.82
CA PRO A 35 -2.69 20.64 -2.11
C PRO A 35 -3.48 21.43 -1.06
N ALA A 36 -4.35 20.76 -0.29
CA ALA A 36 -5.23 21.42 0.68
C ALA A 36 -4.57 21.65 2.05
N PHE A 37 -3.41 21.09 2.34
CA PHE A 37 -2.78 21.15 3.65
C PHE A 37 -2.63 22.58 4.18
N PRO A 38 -2.09 23.56 3.44
CA PRO A 38 -1.98 24.93 3.94
C PRO A 38 -3.35 25.58 4.23
N VAL A 39 -4.37 25.23 3.43
CA VAL A 39 -5.72 25.76 3.59
C VAL A 39 -6.38 25.14 4.82
N ILE A 40 -6.24 23.83 5.03
CA ILE A 40 -6.77 23.12 6.21
C ILE A 40 -6.07 23.62 7.48
N GLY A 41 -4.75 23.75 7.47
CA GLY A 41 -3.97 24.24 8.61
C GLY A 41 -4.48 25.60 9.09
N ARG A 42 -4.66 26.55 8.17
CA ARG A 42 -5.22 27.88 8.47
C ARG A 42 -6.67 27.81 8.92
N ALA A 43 -7.52 27.06 8.22
CA ALA A 43 -8.95 26.98 8.53
C ALA A 43 -9.23 26.32 9.90
N MET A 44 -8.38 25.37 10.30
CA MET A 44 -8.48 24.64 11.57
C MET A 44 -7.60 25.24 12.68
N GLN A 45 -6.95 26.38 12.43
CA GLN A 45 -6.06 27.09 13.38
C GLN A 45 -4.99 26.17 13.98
N VAL A 46 -4.35 25.36 13.15
CA VAL A 46 -3.30 24.44 13.59
C VAL A 46 -2.05 25.25 13.94
N ALA A 47 -1.68 25.25 15.23
CA ALA A 47 -0.61 26.10 15.75
C ALA A 47 0.78 25.79 15.14
N ASN A 48 1.02 24.54 14.79
CA ASN A 48 2.27 24.13 14.15
C ASN A 48 1.93 23.49 12.77
N GLU A 49 2.41 24.09 11.71
CA GLU A 49 2.14 23.65 10.34
C GLU A 49 2.54 22.19 10.07
N ASN A 50 3.60 21.70 10.73
CA ASN A 50 4.01 20.30 10.63
C ASN A 50 2.95 19.33 11.15
N HIS A 51 2.05 19.78 12.05
CA HIS A 51 0.97 18.92 12.56
C HIS A 51 -0.10 18.62 11.52
N VAL A 52 -0.20 19.41 10.44
CA VAL A 52 -1.16 19.13 9.35
C VAL A 52 -0.87 17.78 8.69
N GLN A 53 0.37 17.32 8.67
CA GLN A 53 0.77 16.01 8.19
C GLN A 53 0.10 14.85 8.96
N TRP A 54 -0.36 15.09 10.20
CA TRP A 54 -1.09 14.08 10.99
C TRP A 54 -2.40 13.64 10.33
N ILE A 55 -2.92 14.41 9.39
CA ILE A 55 -4.07 14.02 8.57
C ILE A 55 -3.77 12.73 7.78
N ILE A 56 -2.56 12.61 7.22
CA ILE A 56 -2.11 11.38 6.55
C ILE A 56 -1.81 10.29 7.59
N THR A 57 -1.11 10.63 8.65
CA THR A 57 -0.72 9.69 9.71
C THR A 57 -1.95 9.02 10.34
N ALA A 58 -2.99 9.79 10.66
CA ALA A 58 -4.24 9.26 11.20
C ALA A 58 -4.93 8.30 10.23
N TYR A 59 -5.01 8.67 8.95
CA TYR A 59 -5.56 7.81 7.91
C TYR A 59 -4.75 6.52 7.74
N MET A 60 -3.42 6.61 7.66
CA MET A 60 -2.54 5.47 7.52
C MET A 60 -2.57 4.54 8.73
N THR A 61 -2.69 5.11 9.94
CA THR A 61 -2.86 4.32 11.17
C THR A 61 -4.17 3.52 11.12
N GLY A 62 -5.27 4.16 10.72
CA GLY A 62 -6.54 3.48 10.52
C GLY A 62 -6.46 2.40 9.45
N LEU A 63 -5.84 2.71 8.31
CA LEU A 63 -5.63 1.78 7.20
C LEU A 63 -4.83 0.55 7.65
N GLY A 64 -3.72 0.76 8.36
CA GLY A 64 -2.91 -0.33 8.91
C GLY A 64 -3.74 -1.22 9.85
N CYS A 65 -4.40 -0.63 10.84
CA CYS A 65 -5.26 -1.37 11.76
C CYS A 65 -6.33 -2.18 11.02
N GLY A 66 -6.99 -1.59 10.03
CA GLY A 66 -8.03 -2.25 9.26
C GLY A 66 -7.55 -3.48 8.48
N GLN A 67 -6.29 -3.49 8.04
CA GLN A 67 -5.73 -4.64 7.30
C GLN A 67 -5.74 -5.94 8.09
N LEU A 68 -5.69 -5.87 9.43
CA LEU A 68 -5.77 -7.06 10.28
C LEU A 68 -7.17 -7.69 10.29
N PHE A 69 -8.22 -6.88 10.14
CA PHE A 69 -9.59 -7.32 10.39
C PHE A 69 -10.37 -7.65 9.12
N TRP A 70 -10.27 -6.80 8.09
CA TRP A 70 -11.14 -6.91 6.92
C TRP A 70 -10.97 -8.22 6.15
N GLY A 71 -9.74 -8.74 6.06
CA GLY A 71 -9.48 -10.05 5.46
C GLY A 71 -10.22 -11.16 6.19
N LEU A 72 -10.02 -11.26 7.51
CA LEU A 72 -10.63 -12.27 8.37
C LEU A 72 -12.16 -12.19 8.38
N ILE A 73 -12.70 -10.96 8.47
CA ILE A 73 -14.14 -10.73 8.47
C ILE A 73 -14.74 -11.17 7.12
N SER A 74 -14.05 -10.88 6.00
CA SER A 74 -14.52 -11.26 4.67
C SER A 74 -14.47 -12.77 4.43
N ASP A 75 -13.54 -13.50 5.06
CA ASP A 75 -13.46 -14.97 5.00
C ASP A 75 -14.62 -15.64 5.74
N ARG A 76 -15.24 -14.93 6.68
CA ARG A 76 -16.40 -15.44 7.44
C ARG A 76 -17.75 -15.04 6.84
N PHE A 77 -17.90 -13.75 6.51
CA PHE A 77 -19.21 -13.19 6.16
C PHE A 77 -19.44 -13.08 4.65
N GLY A 78 -18.42 -13.34 3.84
CA GLY A 78 -18.47 -13.20 2.39
C GLY A 78 -17.72 -11.96 1.90
N ARG A 79 -17.28 -12.01 0.64
CA ARG A 79 -16.47 -10.95 0.03
C ARG A 79 -17.29 -9.70 -0.28
N ARG A 80 -18.41 -9.91 -0.97
CA ARG A 80 -19.28 -8.83 -1.45
C ARG A 80 -19.85 -7.96 -0.34
N PRO A 81 -20.53 -8.51 0.73
CA PRO A 81 -21.10 -7.67 1.77
C PRO A 81 -20.04 -6.88 2.53
N ILE A 82 -18.86 -7.44 2.74
CA ILE A 82 -17.77 -6.77 3.45
C ILE A 82 -17.15 -5.66 2.60
N LEU A 83 -16.98 -5.85 1.30
CA LEU A 83 -16.54 -4.79 0.39
C LEU A 83 -17.53 -3.62 0.35
N ILE A 84 -18.81 -3.90 0.16
CA ILE A 84 -19.86 -2.88 0.07
C ILE A 84 -20.00 -2.15 1.41
N GLY A 85 -20.04 -2.89 2.53
CA GLY A 85 -20.12 -2.30 3.87
C GLY A 85 -18.89 -1.45 4.22
N GLY A 86 -17.70 -1.91 3.87
CA GLY A 86 -16.46 -1.16 4.07
C GLY A 86 -16.40 0.13 3.24
N LEU A 87 -16.80 0.06 1.96
CA LEU A 87 -16.92 1.26 1.12
C LEU A 87 -18.04 2.19 1.59
N GLY A 88 -19.15 1.66 2.11
CA GLY A 88 -20.20 2.46 2.74
C GLY A 88 -19.69 3.21 3.98
N LEU A 89 -18.94 2.53 4.85
CA LEU A 89 -18.26 3.15 5.99
C LEU A 89 -17.23 4.20 5.55
N TYR A 90 -16.50 3.95 4.45
CA TYR A 90 -15.58 4.91 3.85
C TYR A 90 -16.32 6.19 3.43
N VAL A 91 -17.46 6.07 2.72
CA VAL A 91 -18.29 7.20 2.30
C VAL A 91 -18.74 8.03 3.52
N LEU A 92 -19.27 7.35 4.53
CA LEU A 92 -19.71 8.01 5.76
C LEU A 92 -18.55 8.75 6.44
N ALA A 93 -17.41 8.09 6.61
CA ALA A 93 -16.24 8.69 7.24
C ALA A 93 -15.69 9.88 6.42
N ALA A 94 -15.71 9.79 5.09
CA ALA A 94 -15.31 10.90 4.21
C ALA A 94 -16.24 12.13 4.43
N LEU A 95 -17.55 11.93 4.47
CA LEU A 95 -18.50 13.02 4.74
C LEU A 95 -18.26 13.63 6.12
N LEU A 96 -18.03 12.81 7.15
CA LEU A 96 -17.77 13.27 8.51
C LEU A 96 -16.42 14.02 8.62
N CYS A 97 -15.41 13.65 7.82
CA CYS A 97 -14.20 14.46 7.67
C CYS A 97 -14.52 15.86 7.11
N GLY A 98 -15.36 15.94 6.09
CA GLY A 98 -15.79 17.22 5.50
C GLY A 98 -16.59 18.10 6.47
N LEU A 99 -17.31 17.49 7.41
CA LEU A 99 -18.12 18.18 8.42
C LEU A 99 -17.35 18.49 9.72
N ALA A 100 -16.09 18.06 9.84
CA ALA A 100 -15.31 18.27 11.04
C ALA A 100 -15.18 19.76 11.40
N GLY A 101 -15.51 20.11 12.64
CA GLY A 101 -15.44 21.48 13.16
C GLY A 101 -14.10 21.80 13.84
N SER A 102 -13.27 20.80 14.16
CA SER A 102 -11.97 20.96 14.80
C SER A 102 -10.94 20.01 14.23
N PHE A 103 -9.65 20.35 14.37
CA PHE A 103 -8.56 19.52 13.89
C PHE A 103 -8.54 18.13 14.56
N PRO A 104 -8.68 17.98 15.90
CA PRO A 104 -8.74 16.66 16.53
C PRO A 104 -9.91 15.81 16.02
N THR A 105 -11.08 16.41 15.79
CA THR A 105 -12.25 15.72 15.23
C THR A 105 -11.96 15.25 13.80
N LEU A 106 -11.29 16.07 13.00
CA LEU A 106 -10.85 15.69 11.65
C LEU A 106 -9.91 14.48 11.71
N LEU A 107 -8.92 14.47 12.61
CA LEU A 107 -8.00 13.34 12.79
C LEU A 107 -8.72 12.05 13.21
N ALA A 108 -9.70 12.16 14.12
CA ALA A 108 -10.50 11.00 14.53
C ALA A 108 -11.28 10.40 13.35
N TRP A 109 -11.94 11.22 12.55
CA TRP A 109 -12.64 10.76 11.35
C TRP A 109 -11.70 10.27 10.27
N ARG A 110 -10.51 10.85 10.14
CA ARG A 110 -9.46 10.34 9.22
C ARG A 110 -8.99 8.95 9.61
N PHE A 111 -8.87 8.65 10.90
CA PHE A 111 -8.58 7.29 11.36
C PHE A 111 -9.68 6.31 10.95
N VAL A 112 -10.95 6.65 11.19
CA VAL A 112 -12.10 5.81 10.76
C VAL A 112 -12.14 5.67 9.25
N HIS A 113 -11.85 6.74 8.50
CA HIS A 113 -11.78 6.73 7.04
C HIS A 113 -10.69 5.77 6.52
N GLY A 114 -9.50 5.79 7.13
CA GLY A 114 -8.43 4.84 6.83
C GLY A 114 -8.80 3.39 7.18
N LEU A 115 -9.42 3.18 8.35
CA LEU A 115 -9.91 1.87 8.78
C LEU A 115 -10.89 1.28 7.76
N ALA A 116 -11.83 2.09 7.26
CA ALA A 116 -12.79 1.70 6.24
C ALA A 116 -12.11 1.43 4.89
N ALA A 117 -11.16 2.26 4.49
CA ALA A 117 -10.40 2.11 3.25
C ALA A 117 -9.65 0.77 3.17
N ALA A 118 -9.26 0.21 4.30
CA ALA A 118 -8.59 -1.09 4.36
C ALA A 118 -9.46 -2.24 3.84
N SER A 119 -10.80 -2.08 3.79
CA SER A 119 -11.72 -3.09 3.22
C SER A 119 -11.39 -3.46 1.78
N VAL A 120 -10.76 -2.56 1.04
CA VAL A 120 -10.33 -2.77 -0.35
C VAL A 120 -9.30 -3.91 -0.48
N VAL A 121 -8.64 -4.32 0.60
CA VAL A 121 -7.76 -5.51 0.58
C VAL A 121 -8.50 -6.76 0.13
N VAL A 122 -9.82 -6.83 0.38
CA VAL A 122 -10.71 -7.94 -0.03
C VAL A 122 -10.79 -8.08 -1.56
N VAL A 123 -10.55 -7.01 -2.33
CA VAL A 123 -10.52 -7.07 -3.81
C VAL A 123 -9.50 -8.10 -4.30
N ARG A 124 -8.34 -8.20 -3.66
CA ARG A 124 -7.32 -9.20 -4.02
C ARG A 124 -7.82 -10.64 -3.79
N SER A 125 -8.62 -10.85 -2.74
CA SER A 125 -9.26 -12.15 -2.49
C SER A 125 -10.32 -12.46 -3.56
N VAL A 126 -11.15 -11.49 -3.92
CA VAL A 126 -12.11 -11.62 -5.03
C VAL A 126 -11.43 -11.98 -6.35
N ILE A 127 -10.30 -11.32 -6.67
CA ILE A 127 -9.53 -11.66 -7.88
C ILE A 127 -9.06 -13.12 -7.84
N ARG A 128 -8.59 -13.59 -6.69
CA ARG A 128 -8.13 -14.97 -6.51
C ARG A 128 -9.27 -15.99 -6.56
N ASP A 129 -10.45 -15.60 -6.08
CA ASP A 129 -11.63 -16.47 -6.08
C ASP A 129 -12.20 -16.64 -7.51
N LEU A 130 -12.11 -15.59 -8.37
CA LEU A 130 -12.65 -15.59 -9.73
C LEU A 130 -11.66 -16.05 -10.80
N TYR A 131 -10.36 -15.89 -10.57
CA TYR A 131 -9.34 -16.17 -11.57
C TYR A 131 -8.20 -17.00 -10.98
N SER A 132 -7.61 -17.88 -11.80
CA SER A 132 -6.42 -18.67 -11.46
C SER A 132 -5.38 -18.62 -12.57
N GLY A 133 -4.12 -18.88 -12.24
CA GLY A 133 -3.01 -18.95 -13.19
C GLY A 133 -2.80 -17.65 -13.99
N ARG A 134 -2.64 -17.76 -15.32
CA ARG A 134 -2.34 -16.64 -16.22
C ARG A 134 -3.42 -15.54 -16.22
N PRO A 135 -4.74 -15.84 -16.25
CA PRO A 135 -5.78 -14.82 -16.14
C PRO A 135 -5.71 -14.02 -14.85
N MET A 136 -5.46 -14.66 -13.70
CA MET A 136 -5.29 -13.97 -12.41
C MET A 136 -4.12 -12.99 -12.45
N ALA A 137 -2.97 -13.43 -12.96
CA ALA A 137 -1.80 -12.56 -13.11
C ALA A 137 -2.09 -11.35 -14.01
N ARG A 138 -2.85 -11.55 -15.10
CA ARG A 138 -3.26 -10.47 -16.01
C ARG A 138 -4.16 -9.45 -15.31
N VAL A 139 -5.19 -9.91 -14.57
CA VAL A 139 -6.07 -9.01 -13.80
C VAL A 139 -5.27 -8.22 -12.78
N MET A 140 -4.43 -8.88 -11.99
CA MET A 140 -3.60 -8.21 -10.98
C MET A 140 -2.67 -7.16 -11.59
N SER A 141 -2.02 -7.47 -12.71
CA SER A 141 -1.15 -6.52 -13.41
C SER A 141 -1.91 -5.29 -13.93
N LEU A 142 -3.06 -5.50 -14.55
CA LEU A 142 -3.90 -4.40 -15.06
C LEU A 142 -4.44 -3.53 -13.92
N THR A 143 -4.92 -4.14 -12.85
CA THR A 143 -5.40 -3.42 -11.66
C THR A 143 -4.28 -2.61 -11.00
N PHE A 144 -3.08 -3.20 -10.91
CA PHE A 144 -1.91 -2.49 -10.37
C PHE A 144 -1.46 -1.33 -11.27
N MET A 145 -1.54 -1.49 -12.60
CA MET A 145 -1.20 -0.42 -13.54
C MET A 145 -2.12 0.80 -13.34
N VAL A 146 -3.43 0.58 -13.19
CA VAL A 146 -4.38 1.67 -12.90
C VAL A 146 -4.08 2.28 -11.54
N PHE A 147 -3.77 1.47 -10.53
CA PHE A 147 -3.38 1.96 -9.21
C PHE A 147 -2.15 2.88 -9.26
N LEU A 148 -1.19 2.65 -10.14
CA LEU A 148 -0.02 3.52 -10.33
C LEU A 148 -0.36 4.88 -10.96
N VAL A 149 -1.40 4.94 -11.79
CA VAL A 149 -1.83 6.20 -12.43
C VAL A 149 -2.52 7.14 -11.44
N VAL A 150 -3.19 6.59 -10.44
CA VAL A 150 -4.02 7.39 -9.50
C VAL A 150 -3.19 8.38 -8.67
N PRO A 151 -2.06 8.03 -8.06
CA PRO A 151 -1.20 9.01 -7.36
C PRO A 151 -0.69 10.13 -8.26
N ILE A 152 -0.54 9.86 -9.56
CA ILE A 152 -0.14 10.88 -10.55
C ILE A 152 -1.24 11.91 -10.73
N LEU A 153 -2.50 11.50 -10.76
CA LEU A 153 -3.65 12.36 -11.03
C LEU A 153 -4.28 12.97 -9.78
N ALA A 154 -4.20 12.28 -8.63
CA ALA A 154 -4.94 12.66 -7.42
C ALA A 154 -4.59 14.05 -6.89
N PRO A 155 -3.32 14.49 -6.80
CA PRO A 155 -3.01 15.86 -6.37
C PRO A 155 -3.59 16.91 -7.32
N SER A 156 -3.55 16.65 -8.64
CA SER A 156 -4.14 17.55 -9.65
C SER A 156 -5.65 17.66 -9.49
N LEU A 157 -6.35 16.55 -9.21
CA LEU A 157 -7.78 16.57 -8.92
C LEU A 157 -8.08 17.37 -7.65
N GLY A 158 -7.28 17.18 -6.59
CA GLY A 158 -7.41 17.98 -5.37
C GLY A 158 -7.20 19.47 -5.63
N GLN A 159 -6.21 19.83 -6.44
CA GLN A 159 -5.95 21.22 -6.85
C GLN A 159 -7.12 21.81 -7.64
N LEU A 160 -7.70 21.06 -8.57
CA LEU A 160 -8.89 21.50 -9.34
C LEU A 160 -10.08 21.76 -8.42
N VAL A 161 -10.32 20.91 -7.42
CA VAL A 161 -11.38 21.15 -6.44
C VAL A 161 -11.14 22.45 -5.68
N LEU A 162 -9.90 22.72 -5.26
CA LEU A 162 -9.56 23.95 -4.53
C LEU A 162 -9.72 25.24 -5.36
N MET A 163 -9.68 25.15 -6.69
CA MET A 163 -9.92 26.30 -7.57
C MET A 163 -11.39 26.74 -7.59
N VAL A 164 -12.33 25.83 -7.33
CA VAL A 164 -13.77 26.06 -7.51
C VAL A 164 -14.57 25.90 -6.22
N ALA A 165 -14.00 25.28 -5.18
CA ALA A 165 -14.71 24.94 -3.95
C ALA A 165 -13.80 24.93 -2.71
N PRO A 166 -14.35 25.09 -1.48
CA PRO A 166 -13.62 24.91 -0.24
C PRO A 166 -13.00 23.52 -0.10
N TRP A 167 -11.91 23.40 0.69
CA TRP A 167 -11.17 22.15 0.92
C TRP A 167 -12.04 20.97 1.37
N ARG A 168 -13.14 21.23 2.05
CA ARG A 168 -14.11 20.21 2.50
C ARG A 168 -14.67 19.37 1.34
N TYR A 169 -14.76 19.95 0.14
CA TYR A 169 -15.27 19.28 -1.05
C TYR A 169 -14.32 18.19 -1.56
N ILE A 170 -13.05 18.18 -1.16
CA ILE A 170 -12.11 17.06 -1.45
C ILE A 170 -12.63 15.78 -0.77
N PHE A 171 -13.13 15.86 0.44
CA PHE A 171 -13.74 14.71 1.12
C PHE A 171 -15.04 14.27 0.45
N ILE A 172 -15.85 15.22 0.00
CA ILE A 172 -17.06 14.92 -0.78
C ILE A 172 -16.69 14.21 -2.07
N MET A 173 -15.67 14.67 -2.78
CA MET A 173 -15.13 14.01 -3.98
C MET A 173 -14.71 12.57 -3.69
N CYS A 174 -13.96 12.33 -2.61
CA CYS A 174 -13.58 10.98 -2.18
C CYS A 174 -14.82 10.12 -1.88
N GLY A 175 -15.80 10.68 -1.16
CA GLY A 175 -17.06 10.01 -0.81
C GLY A 175 -17.88 9.65 -2.06
N VAL A 176 -18.06 10.59 -2.99
CA VAL A 176 -18.79 10.36 -4.25
C VAL A 176 -18.11 9.28 -5.09
N PHE A 177 -16.78 9.35 -5.24
CA PHE A 177 -16.03 8.34 -5.98
C PHE A 177 -16.22 6.95 -5.37
N ALA A 178 -16.11 6.83 -4.05
CA ALA A 178 -16.31 5.56 -3.34
C ALA A 178 -17.77 5.09 -3.39
N ALA A 179 -18.75 6.00 -3.33
CA ALA A 179 -20.17 5.67 -3.46
C ALA A 179 -20.49 5.09 -4.84
N VAL A 180 -19.92 5.67 -5.91
CA VAL A 180 -20.06 5.15 -7.28
C VAL A 180 -19.43 3.76 -7.38
N ALA A 181 -18.22 3.56 -6.84
CA ALA A 181 -17.56 2.26 -6.83
C ALA A 181 -18.34 1.21 -6.01
N ALA A 182 -18.88 1.59 -4.85
CA ALA A 182 -19.70 0.73 -4.00
C ALA A 182 -21.03 0.36 -4.68
N GLY A 183 -21.71 1.32 -5.29
CA GLY A 183 -22.94 1.11 -6.05
C GLY A 183 -22.70 0.18 -7.25
N TRP A 184 -21.62 0.39 -7.98
CA TRP A 184 -21.23 -0.48 -9.09
C TRP A 184 -20.94 -1.91 -8.59
N ALA A 185 -20.15 -2.05 -7.51
CA ALA A 185 -19.90 -3.35 -6.88
C ALA A 185 -21.20 -4.02 -6.39
N ALA A 186 -22.12 -3.24 -5.80
CA ALA A 186 -23.39 -3.76 -5.32
C ALA A 186 -24.28 -4.29 -6.46
N LEU A 187 -24.24 -3.68 -7.63
CA LEU A 187 -25.06 -4.08 -8.79
C LEU A 187 -24.44 -5.21 -9.60
N ARG A 188 -23.10 -5.27 -9.70
CA ARG A 188 -22.43 -6.12 -10.67
C ARG A 188 -21.54 -7.21 -10.08
N LEU A 189 -21.01 -7.02 -8.86
CA LEU A 189 -20.11 -8.00 -8.25
C LEU A 189 -20.92 -9.12 -7.62
N PRO A 190 -20.77 -10.40 -8.05
CA PRO A 190 -21.37 -11.55 -7.37
C PRO A 190 -20.66 -11.82 -6.04
N GLU A 191 -21.31 -12.58 -5.15
CA GLU A 191 -20.61 -13.19 -4.02
C GLU A 191 -19.66 -14.28 -4.54
N THR A 192 -18.38 -14.17 -4.19
CA THR A 192 -17.35 -15.10 -4.70
C THR A 192 -16.96 -16.17 -3.69
N LEU A 193 -17.27 -15.96 -2.40
CA LEU A 193 -16.98 -16.93 -1.35
C LEU A 193 -18.16 -17.90 -1.19
N HIS A 194 -17.98 -19.15 -1.63
CA HIS A 194 -18.96 -20.19 -1.40
C HIS A 194 -19.20 -20.41 0.09
N PRO A 195 -20.46 -20.66 0.53
CA PRO A 195 -20.80 -20.89 1.94
C PRO A 195 -19.96 -21.98 2.61
N GLU A 196 -19.58 -23.02 1.85
CA GLU A 196 -18.76 -24.14 2.31
C GLU A 196 -17.33 -23.77 2.68
N TYR A 197 -16.80 -22.70 2.09
CA TYR A 197 -15.44 -22.21 2.34
C TYR A 197 -15.38 -21.09 3.37
N ARG A 198 -16.51 -20.75 4.02
CA ARG A 198 -16.53 -19.74 5.08
C ARG A 198 -15.80 -20.27 6.30
N LEU A 199 -14.78 -19.55 6.70
CA LEU A 199 -13.97 -19.94 7.86
C LEU A 199 -14.66 -19.53 9.16
N THR A 200 -14.64 -20.43 10.14
CA THR A 200 -14.94 -20.06 11.52
C THR A 200 -13.77 -19.27 12.11
N LEU A 201 -14.06 -18.11 12.68
CA LEU A 201 -13.03 -17.31 13.36
C LEU A 201 -12.57 -18.05 14.62
N ASN A 202 -11.47 -18.76 14.50
CA ASN A 202 -10.85 -19.44 15.63
C ASN A 202 -9.64 -18.61 16.11
N LEU A 203 -9.78 -17.93 17.26
CA LEU A 203 -8.74 -17.07 17.82
C LEU A 203 -7.44 -17.84 18.11
N SER A 204 -7.52 -19.11 18.50
CA SER A 204 -6.32 -19.92 18.74
C SER A 204 -5.54 -20.20 17.45
N HIS A 205 -6.24 -20.45 16.36
CA HIS A 205 -5.63 -20.63 15.04
C HIS A 205 -4.99 -19.33 14.52
N ILE A 206 -5.69 -18.19 14.68
CA ILE A 206 -5.16 -16.86 14.32
C ILE A 206 -3.91 -16.55 15.15
N ALA A 207 -3.96 -16.75 16.48
CA ALA A 207 -2.81 -16.53 17.35
C ALA A 207 -1.63 -17.48 17.02
N GLY A 208 -1.92 -18.72 16.65
CA GLY A 208 -0.94 -19.68 16.17
C GLY A 208 -0.24 -19.20 14.89
N ALA A 209 -1.00 -18.74 13.90
CA ALA A 209 -0.47 -18.21 12.66
C ALA A 209 0.37 -16.94 12.87
N ILE A 210 -0.10 -16.00 13.72
CA ILE A 210 0.67 -14.82 14.12
C ILE A 210 2.00 -15.23 14.76
N ARG A 211 1.99 -16.22 15.65
CA ARG A 211 3.22 -16.73 16.30
C ARG A 211 4.20 -17.32 15.27
N VAL A 212 3.70 -18.05 14.26
CA VAL A 212 4.54 -18.59 13.17
C VAL A 212 5.19 -17.44 12.39
N VAL A 213 4.45 -16.40 12.03
CA VAL A 213 4.99 -15.25 11.27
C VAL A 213 6.01 -14.48 12.12
N LEU A 214 5.66 -14.13 13.37
CA LEU A 214 6.54 -13.37 14.26
C LEU A 214 7.76 -14.18 14.75
N GLY A 215 7.65 -15.50 14.78
CA GLY A 215 8.77 -16.40 15.09
C GLY A 215 9.75 -16.57 13.91
N ASN A 216 9.36 -16.21 12.71
CA ASN A 216 10.23 -16.35 11.55
C ASN A 216 11.07 -15.07 11.33
N ARG A 217 12.36 -15.16 11.62
CA ARG A 217 13.29 -14.03 11.52
C ARG A 217 13.29 -13.38 10.14
N THR A 218 13.31 -14.15 9.07
CA THR A 218 13.35 -13.62 7.69
C THR A 218 12.09 -12.82 7.39
N SER A 219 10.90 -13.37 7.71
CA SER A 219 9.62 -12.70 7.54
C SER A 219 9.55 -11.38 8.30
N VAL A 220 9.90 -11.40 9.59
CA VAL A 220 9.87 -10.22 10.46
C VAL A 220 10.85 -9.15 9.99
N CYS A 221 12.11 -9.52 9.73
CA CYS A 221 13.13 -8.55 9.37
C CYS A 221 12.84 -7.89 8.01
N TYR A 222 12.42 -8.63 6.99
CA TYR A 222 12.04 -8.01 5.71
C TYR A 222 10.78 -7.16 5.83
N THR A 223 9.81 -7.52 6.67
CA THR A 223 8.63 -6.70 6.94
C THR A 223 9.02 -5.37 7.60
N PHE A 224 9.91 -5.38 8.59
CA PHE A 224 10.41 -4.15 9.21
C PHE A 224 11.28 -3.33 8.24
N ALA A 225 12.10 -3.96 7.40
CA ALA A 225 12.84 -3.27 6.35
C ALA A 225 11.91 -2.50 5.41
N MET A 226 10.81 -3.13 4.97
CA MET A 226 9.77 -2.46 4.18
C MET A 226 9.10 -1.30 4.95
N SER A 227 8.79 -1.53 6.22
CA SER A 227 8.08 -0.57 7.07
C SER A 227 8.87 0.73 7.21
N VAL A 228 10.16 0.65 7.51
CA VAL A 228 10.99 1.85 7.67
C VAL A 228 11.23 2.58 6.34
N MET A 229 11.43 1.86 5.22
CA MET A 229 11.53 2.48 3.91
C MET A 229 10.23 3.17 3.49
N PHE A 230 9.07 2.56 3.80
CA PHE A 230 7.77 3.17 3.56
C PHE A 230 7.58 4.44 4.39
N GLY A 231 8.17 4.50 5.59
CA GLY A 231 8.21 5.71 6.41
C GLY A 231 8.91 6.88 5.73
N GLY A 232 10.02 6.65 5.03
CA GLY A 232 10.69 7.68 4.23
C GLY A 232 9.80 8.23 3.10
N ILE A 233 9.02 7.35 2.44
CA ILE A 233 8.03 7.78 1.43
C ILE A 233 6.89 8.59 2.07
N LEU A 234 6.34 8.14 3.19
CA LEU A 234 5.28 8.88 3.88
C LEU A 234 5.75 10.22 4.43
N ALA A 235 7.04 10.34 4.84
CA ALA A 235 7.65 11.61 5.18
C ALA A 235 7.64 12.56 3.97
N TYR A 236 8.10 12.09 2.80
CA TYR A 236 8.02 12.88 1.56
C TYR A 236 6.58 13.31 1.24
N VAL A 237 5.64 12.36 1.23
CA VAL A 237 4.22 12.66 0.95
C VAL A 237 3.68 13.71 1.93
N GLY A 238 4.03 13.61 3.22
CA GLY A 238 3.60 14.58 4.24
C GLY A 238 4.21 15.96 4.07
N MET A 239 5.48 16.04 3.66
CA MET A 239 6.25 17.28 3.58
C MET A 239 6.19 17.94 2.20
N VAL A 240 5.77 17.23 1.15
CA VAL A 240 5.87 17.68 -0.25
C VAL A 240 5.25 19.07 -0.48
N GLN A 241 4.11 19.35 0.15
CA GLN A 241 3.44 20.63 0.01
C GLN A 241 4.24 21.78 0.66
N GLN A 242 4.82 21.55 1.84
CA GLN A 242 5.68 22.53 2.51
C GLN A 242 6.98 22.75 1.72
N ILE A 243 7.58 21.67 1.21
CA ILE A 243 8.79 21.75 0.39
C ILE A 243 8.55 22.64 -0.85
N PHE A 244 7.48 22.40 -1.59
CA PHE A 244 7.20 23.21 -2.79
C PHE A 244 6.70 24.62 -2.46
N GLY A 245 5.99 24.80 -1.33
CA GLY A 245 5.47 26.08 -0.89
C GLY A 245 6.49 26.98 -0.21
N GLU A 246 7.22 26.43 0.77
CA GLU A 246 8.09 27.21 1.66
C GLU A 246 9.55 27.23 1.21
N VAL A 247 10.08 26.10 0.70
CA VAL A 247 11.50 26.03 0.30
C VAL A 247 11.69 26.54 -1.12
N PHE A 248 10.90 26.04 -2.06
CA PHE A 248 11.02 26.43 -3.48
C PHE A 248 10.16 27.63 -3.87
N HIS A 249 9.19 28.04 -3.05
CA HIS A 249 8.20 29.08 -3.36
C HIS A 249 7.48 28.85 -4.69
N ARG A 250 7.22 27.57 -5.02
CA ARG A 250 6.60 27.11 -6.30
C ARG A 250 5.54 26.05 -6.03
N ALA A 251 4.58 26.32 -5.15
CA ALA A 251 3.50 25.42 -4.77
C ALA A 251 2.69 24.91 -5.98
N ASN A 252 2.58 25.73 -7.05
CA ASN A 252 1.87 25.38 -8.28
C ASN A 252 2.54 24.25 -9.08
N LEU A 253 3.84 24.00 -8.91
CA LEU A 253 4.56 22.90 -9.56
C LEU A 253 4.43 21.57 -8.82
N MET A 254 3.98 21.59 -7.56
CA MET A 254 3.94 20.39 -6.70
C MET A 254 3.18 19.23 -7.35
N PRO A 255 1.95 19.38 -7.91
CA PRO A 255 1.24 18.24 -8.47
C PRO A 255 1.99 17.58 -9.63
N GLY A 256 2.59 18.38 -10.53
CA GLY A 256 3.35 17.87 -11.68
C GLY A 256 4.64 17.17 -11.28
N MET A 257 5.39 17.72 -10.29
CA MET A 257 6.63 17.14 -9.82
C MET A 257 6.39 15.88 -8.98
N PHE A 258 5.34 15.89 -8.17
CA PHE A 258 4.88 14.69 -7.46
C PHE A 258 4.51 13.57 -8.44
N ALA A 259 3.78 13.92 -9.50
CA ALA A 259 3.41 12.98 -10.56
C ALA A 259 4.66 12.39 -11.25
N LEU A 260 5.68 13.20 -11.51
CA LEU A 260 6.95 12.75 -12.10
C LEU A 260 7.67 11.75 -11.19
N CYS A 261 7.77 12.05 -9.89
CA CYS A 261 8.37 11.13 -8.91
C CYS A 261 7.57 9.82 -8.79
N ALA A 262 6.24 9.90 -8.77
CA ALA A 262 5.37 8.71 -8.73
C ALA A 262 5.49 7.86 -10.01
N ALA A 263 5.64 8.50 -11.17
CA ALA A 263 5.84 7.80 -12.45
C ALA A 263 7.15 6.99 -12.45
N THR A 264 8.25 7.53 -11.90
CA THR A 264 9.52 6.79 -11.80
C THR A 264 9.40 5.55 -10.92
N MET A 265 8.63 5.63 -9.82
CA MET A 265 8.31 4.47 -8.99
C MET A 265 7.55 3.40 -9.78
N GLY A 266 6.57 3.82 -10.58
CA GLY A 266 5.80 2.93 -11.44
C GLY A 266 6.64 2.25 -12.51
N ILE A 267 7.50 3.01 -13.18
CA ILE A 267 8.44 2.49 -14.18
C ILE A 267 9.40 1.47 -13.54
N ALA A 268 9.94 1.78 -12.36
CA ALA A 268 10.83 0.87 -11.64
C ALA A 268 10.13 -0.44 -11.24
N ALA A 269 8.87 -0.37 -10.77
CA ALA A 269 8.07 -1.55 -10.45
C ALA A 269 7.78 -2.40 -11.69
N PHE A 270 7.48 -1.77 -12.83
CA PHE A 270 7.32 -2.45 -14.11
C PHE A 270 8.61 -3.13 -14.57
N LEU A 271 9.74 -2.43 -14.51
CA LEU A 271 11.05 -3.02 -14.84
C LEU A 271 11.38 -4.21 -13.93
N ASN A 272 11.10 -4.08 -12.61
CA ASN A 272 11.30 -5.18 -11.67
C ASN A 272 10.57 -6.44 -12.11
N SER A 273 9.32 -6.34 -12.58
CA SER A 273 8.56 -7.50 -13.05
C SER A 273 9.18 -8.22 -14.24
N ARG A 274 10.00 -7.53 -15.04
CA ARG A 274 10.68 -8.08 -16.21
C ARG A 274 12.05 -8.71 -15.88
N ILE A 275 12.76 -8.13 -14.91
CA ILE A 275 14.15 -8.53 -14.62
C ILE A 275 14.26 -9.50 -13.44
N VAL A 276 13.24 -9.60 -12.58
CA VAL A 276 13.31 -10.38 -11.33
C VAL A 276 13.49 -11.88 -11.59
N GLU A 277 12.89 -12.40 -12.65
CA GLU A 277 13.03 -13.82 -13.03
C GLU A 277 14.48 -14.18 -13.44
N ARG A 278 15.20 -13.20 -14.03
CA ARG A 278 16.59 -13.40 -14.50
C ARG A 278 17.63 -13.14 -13.42
N LEU A 279 17.46 -12.07 -12.65
CA LEU A 279 18.46 -11.61 -11.68
C LEU A 279 18.20 -12.11 -10.26
N GLY A 280 16.95 -12.50 -9.96
CA GLY A 280 16.52 -12.92 -8.63
C GLY A 280 16.25 -11.76 -7.67
N MET A 281 15.30 -11.98 -6.74
CA MET A 281 14.80 -10.98 -5.80
C MET A 281 15.91 -10.35 -4.93
N ARG A 282 16.83 -11.17 -4.40
CA ARG A 282 17.90 -10.71 -3.51
C ARG A 282 18.89 -9.78 -4.21
N ARG A 283 19.29 -10.10 -5.43
CA ARG A 283 20.25 -9.25 -6.19
C ARG A 283 19.64 -7.89 -6.47
N ILE A 284 18.39 -7.85 -6.95
CA ILE A 284 17.72 -6.59 -7.27
C ILE A 284 17.51 -5.76 -6.02
N SER A 285 16.91 -6.32 -4.97
CA SER A 285 16.55 -5.56 -3.78
C SER A 285 17.76 -5.09 -2.99
N HIS A 286 18.80 -5.90 -2.84
CA HIS A 286 20.01 -5.49 -2.12
C HIS A 286 20.80 -4.44 -2.91
N THR A 287 20.92 -4.57 -4.24
CA THR A 287 21.52 -3.52 -5.06
C THR A 287 20.72 -2.23 -4.98
N ALA A 288 19.39 -2.30 -5.10
CA ALA A 288 18.51 -1.14 -5.02
C ALA A 288 18.61 -0.46 -3.63
N LEU A 289 18.69 -1.22 -2.54
CA LEU A 289 18.87 -0.68 -1.19
C LEU A 289 20.23 0.04 -1.02
N LEU A 290 21.31 -0.55 -1.53
CA LEU A 290 22.64 0.09 -1.47
C LEU A 290 22.68 1.34 -2.36
N THR A 291 22.05 1.32 -3.51
CA THR A 291 21.89 2.48 -4.39
C THR A 291 21.05 3.57 -3.71
N TYR A 292 19.94 3.18 -3.05
CA TYR A 292 19.12 4.09 -2.23
C TYR A 292 19.95 4.81 -1.17
N LEU A 293 20.81 4.07 -0.44
CA LEU A 293 21.71 4.63 0.56
C LEU A 293 22.73 5.61 -0.05
N GLY A 294 23.31 5.27 -1.19
CA GLY A 294 24.23 6.18 -1.90
C GLY A 294 23.52 7.47 -2.33
N ILE A 295 22.34 7.36 -2.92
CA ILE A 295 21.53 8.50 -3.36
C ILE A 295 21.13 9.38 -2.18
N THR A 296 20.54 8.79 -1.13
CA THR A 296 20.08 9.55 0.04
C THR A 296 21.26 10.12 0.85
N GLY A 297 22.41 9.44 0.87
CA GLY A 297 23.63 9.93 1.48
C GLY A 297 24.16 11.19 0.77
N VAL A 298 24.29 11.13 -0.56
CA VAL A 298 24.72 12.31 -1.37
C VAL A 298 23.69 13.43 -1.24
N HIS A 299 22.40 13.13 -1.31
CA HIS A 299 21.32 14.11 -1.15
C HIS A 299 21.39 14.79 0.23
N THR A 300 21.65 14.04 1.31
CA THR A 300 21.79 14.59 2.66
C THR A 300 22.96 15.56 2.74
N VAL A 301 24.10 15.22 2.12
CA VAL A 301 25.26 16.11 2.07
C VAL A 301 24.92 17.41 1.31
N ILE A 302 24.29 17.31 0.14
CA ILE A 302 23.88 18.51 -0.64
C ILE A 302 22.89 19.36 0.17
N ALA A 303 21.89 18.76 0.78
CA ALA A 303 20.89 19.45 1.59
C ALA A 303 21.50 20.14 2.83
N ALA A 304 22.61 19.62 3.37
CA ALA A 304 23.32 20.22 4.50
C ALA A 304 24.11 21.51 4.11
N PHE A 305 24.50 21.65 2.85
CA PHE A 305 25.20 22.86 2.36
C PHE A 305 24.25 24.03 2.02
N GLY A 306 22.93 23.84 2.10
CA GLY A 306 21.98 24.93 1.99
C GLY A 306 21.09 24.86 0.75
N GLN A 307 21.11 25.86 -0.14
CA GLN A 307 20.11 25.96 -1.23
C GLN A 307 20.31 24.92 -2.31
N GLU A 308 19.39 23.98 -2.37
CA GLU A 308 19.31 22.95 -3.40
C GLU A 308 18.35 23.42 -4.52
N PRO A 309 18.77 23.39 -5.81
CA PRO A 309 17.89 23.67 -6.93
C PRO A 309 16.75 22.65 -7.04
N LEU A 310 15.54 23.11 -7.40
CA LEU A 310 14.35 22.28 -7.56
C LEU A 310 14.60 21.01 -8.38
N TRP A 311 15.30 21.12 -9.49
CA TRP A 311 15.53 19.98 -10.38
C TRP A 311 16.46 18.93 -9.81
N ILE A 312 17.41 19.34 -8.98
CA ILE A 312 18.30 18.43 -8.25
C ILE A 312 17.47 17.64 -7.23
N PHE A 313 16.64 18.33 -6.44
CA PHE A 313 15.69 17.68 -5.53
C PHE A 313 14.81 16.65 -6.24
N VAL A 314 14.16 17.05 -7.33
CA VAL A 314 13.26 16.16 -8.10
C VAL A 314 14.02 14.95 -8.65
N ALA A 315 15.27 15.13 -9.10
CA ALA A 315 16.09 14.03 -9.59
C ALA A 315 16.43 13.03 -8.45
N PHE A 316 16.90 13.53 -7.30
CA PHE A 316 17.17 12.67 -6.14
C PHE A 316 15.93 11.96 -5.62
N GLN A 317 14.82 12.68 -5.51
CA GLN A 317 13.55 12.10 -5.04
C GLN A 317 13.02 11.05 -6.00
N SER A 318 13.09 11.29 -7.30
CA SER A 318 12.70 10.32 -8.35
C SER A 318 13.54 9.05 -8.28
N ALA A 319 14.86 9.18 -8.15
CA ALA A 319 15.77 8.04 -8.02
C ALA A 319 15.54 7.26 -6.70
N THR A 320 15.28 7.97 -5.61
CA THR A 320 14.91 7.39 -4.31
C THR A 320 13.62 6.58 -4.42
N MET A 321 12.58 7.11 -5.09
CA MET A 321 11.31 6.42 -5.36
C MET A 321 11.49 5.16 -6.19
N ALA A 322 12.34 5.22 -7.22
CA ALA A 322 12.65 4.06 -8.04
C ALA A 322 13.34 2.94 -7.24
N CYS A 323 14.35 3.29 -6.44
CA CYS A 323 15.04 2.34 -5.56
C CYS A 323 14.11 1.75 -4.49
N PHE A 324 13.22 2.57 -3.93
CA PHE A 324 12.18 2.11 -3.01
C PHE A 324 11.30 1.03 -3.65
N ALA A 325 10.78 1.26 -4.85
CA ALA A 325 9.92 0.30 -5.55
C ALA A 325 10.63 -1.04 -5.81
N LEU A 326 11.88 -0.99 -6.29
CA LEU A 326 12.70 -2.18 -6.54
C LEU A 326 12.99 -2.96 -5.25
N SER A 327 13.26 -2.27 -4.15
CA SER A 327 13.57 -2.91 -2.86
C SER A 327 12.33 -3.54 -2.24
N THR A 328 11.26 -2.76 -2.04
CA THR A 328 10.11 -3.16 -1.24
C THR A 328 9.25 -4.24 -1.91
N SER A 329 9.11 -4.21 -3.24
CA SER A 329 8.41 -5.28 -3.97
C SER A 329 9.04 -6.66 -3.71
N ASN A 330 10.37 -6.72 -3.74
CA ASN A 330 11.10 -7.97 -3.51
C ASN A 330 11.17 -8.33 -2.02
N PHE A 331 11.31 -7.36 -1.10
CA PHE A 331 11.26 -7.61 0.34
C PHE A 331 9.91 -8.22 0.75
N GLY A 332 8.80 -7.72 0.17
CA GLY A 332 7.47 -8.27 0.42
C GLY A 332 7.36 -9.74 0.05
N ALA A 333 7.88 -10.13 -1.11
CA ALA A 333 7.90 -11.51 -1.55
C ALA A 333 8.79 -12.39 -0.64
N MET A 334 10.01 -11.93 -0.33
CA MET A 334 10.93 -12.66 0.54
C MET A 334 10.42 -12.79 1.99
N ALA A 335 9.66 -11.81 2.50
CA ALA A 335 9.03 -11.90 3.81
C ALA A 335 7.94 -12.98 3.85
N MET A 336 7.24 -13.22 2.74
CA MET A 336 6.13 -14.18 2.66
C MET A 336 6.59 -15.60 2.32
N GLU A 337 7.75 -15.76 1.69
CA GLU A 337 8.29 -17.06 1.26
C GLU A 337 8.31 -18.10 2.41
N PRO A 338 8.88 -17.83 3.62
CA PRO A 338 8.97 -18.82 4.68
C PRO A 338 7.67 -19.07 5.45
N VAL A 339 6.62 -18.27 5.22
CA VAL A 339 5.33 -18.34 5.94
C VAL A 339 4.15 -18.65 5.00
N ALA A 340 4.43 -19.25 3.85
CA ALA A 340 3.44 -19.58 2.82
C ALA A 340 2.25 -20.40 3.35
N ALA A 341 2.47 -21.28 4.35
CA ALA A 341 1.42 -22.08 4.97
C ALA A 341 0.33 -21.24 5.68
N VAL A 342 0.66 -20.02 6.10
CA VAL A 342 -0.24 -19.07 6.79
C VAL A 342 -0.35 -17.74 6.03
N ALA A 343 -0.25 -17.79 4.69
CA ALA A 343 -0.08 -16.63 3.82
C ALA A 343 -1.15 -15.54 4.00
N GLY A 344 -2.42 -15.91 4.28
CA GLY A 344 -3.50 -14.95 4.49
C GLY A 344 -3.26 -14.05 5.71
N ILE A 345 -3.01 -14.65 6.87
CA ILE A 345 -2.71 -13.93 8.11
C ILE A 345 -1.34 -13.24 8.01
N GLY A 346 -0.36 -13.90 7.36
CA GLY A 346 0.95 -13.33 7.12
C GLY A 346 0.88 -12.03 6.31
N ALA A 347 0.12 -11.99 5.23
CA ALA A 347 -0.06 -10.79 4.42
C ALA A 347 -0.78 -9.66 5.16
N SER A 348 -1.80 -9.99 5.98
CA SER A 348 -2.49 -9.01 6.83
C SER A 348 -1.56 -8.40 7.87
N LEU A 349 -0.76 -9.23 8.55
CA LEU A 349 0.20 -8.78 9.55
C LEU A 349 1.34 -7.97 8.94
N GLN A 350 1.87 -8.41 7.79
CA GLN A 350 2.86 -7.66 7.02
C GLN A 350 2.33 -6.28 6.62
N GLY A 351 1.12 -6.23 6.08
CA GLY A 351 0.47 -4.99 5.70
C GLY A 351 0.27 -4.05 6.90
N PHE A 352 -0.21 -4.58 8.03
CA PHE A 352 -0.35 -3.83 9.28
C PHE A 352 0.98 -3.23 9.74
N ILE A 353 2.02 -4.05 9.89
CA ILE A 353 3.34 -3.60 10.36
C ILE A 353 3.93 -2.57 9.39
N THR A 354 3.84 -2.82 8.07
CA THR A 354 4.40 -1.91 7.06
C THR A 354 3.67 -0.58 7.06
N THR A 355 2.34 -0.59 7.10
CA THR A 355 1.55 0.64 7.01
C THR A 355 1.61 1.45 8.31
N LEU A 356 1.39 0.80 9.46
CA LEU A 356 1.43 1.49 10.75
C LEU A 356 2.85 1.96 11.09
N GLY A 357 3.85 1.09 10.96
CA GLY A 357 5.24 1.45 11.25
C GLY A 357 5.74 2.53 10.30
N GLY A 358 5.40 2.43 9.00
CA GLY A 358 5.68 3.49 8.02
C GLY A 358 5.03 4.82 8.40
N ALA A 359 3.76 4.82 8.82
CA ALA A 359 3.06 6.03 9.25
C ALA A 359 3.73 6.70 10.46
N LEU A 360 4.16 5.90 11.45
CA LEU A 360 4.85 6.40 12.63
C LEU A 360 6.24 6.97 12.28
N VAL A 361 7.02 6.27 11.48
CA VAL A 361 8.34 6.74 11.02
C VAL A 361 8.18 8.01 10.19
N GLY A 362 7.23 8.03 9.24
CA GLY A 362 6.94 9.21 8.42
C GLY A 362 6.53 10.42 9.25
N ALA A 363 5.70 10.22 10.27
CA ALA A 363 5.29 11.28 11.19
C ALA A 363 6.47 11.83 12.02
N VAL A 364 7.38 10.97 12.48
CA VAL A 364 8.59 11.39 13.22
C VAL A 364 9.50 12.25 12.34
N ILE A 365 9.73 11.83 11.10
CA ILE A 365 10.57 12.61 10.15
C ILE A 365 9.85 13.90 9.78
N GLY A 366 8.56 13.85 9.45
CA GLY A 366 7.77 15.00 9.04
C GLY A 366 7.72 16.11 10.10
N ARG A 367 7.70 15.74 11.39
CA ARG A 367 7.76 16.72 12.51
C ARG A 367 9.05 17.51 12.57
N GLN A 368 10.13 17.01 11.97
CA GLN A 368 11.44 17.68 11.96
C GLN A 368 11.58 18.71 10.83
N PHE A 369 10.56 18.90 9.99
CA PHE A 369 10.61 19.89 8.93
C PHE A 369 10.86 21.29 9.53
N ASN A 370 11.89 21.97 9.01
CA ASN A 370 12.42 23.22 9.50
C ASN A 370 12.63 24.26 8.39
N GLY A 371 11.90 24.14 7.28
CA GLY A 371 12.05 25.02 6.12
C GLY A 371 13.24 24.66 5.21
N THR A 372 13.87 23.48 5.41
CA THR A 372 14.96 22.98 4.57
C THR A 372 14.70 21.55 4.08
N MET A 373 15.52 21.09 3.11
CA MET A 373 15.46 19.70 2.62
C MET A 373 16.12 18.69 3.56
N LEU A 374 16.96 19.15 4.47
CA LEU A 374 17.79 18.30 5.32
C LEU A 374 16.99 17.25 6.13
N PRO A 375 15.87 17.58 6.79
CA PRO A 375 15.12 16.59 7.55
C PRO A 375 14.58 15.43 6.69
N LEU A 376 14.14 15.71 5.46
CA LEU A 376 13.67 14.67 4.55
C LEU A 376 14.82 13.81 4.05
N ALA A 377 15.91 14.40 3.60
CA ALA A 377 17.08 13.69 3.07
C ALA A 377 17.74 12.82 4.16
N ALA A 378 18.01 13.40 5.34
CA ALA A 378 18.58 12.69 6.47
C ALA A 378 17.63 11.60 7.01
N GLY A 379 16.33 11.89 7.10
CA GLY A 379 15.31 10.91 7.49
C GLY A 379 15.26 9.72 6.52
N SER A 380 15.33 9.98 5.22
CA SER A 380 15.39 8.94 4.19
C SER A 380 16.67 8.10 4.31
N LEU A 381 17.81 8.73 4.56
CA LEU A 381 19.08 8.04 4.80
C LEU A 381 18.99 7.13 6.05
N CYS A 382 18.44 7.63 7.16
CA CYS A 382 18.22 6.85 8.38
C CYS A 382 17.30 5.65 8.12
N CYS A 383 16.22 5.84 7.33
CA CYS A 383 15.35 4.74 6.92
C CYS A 383 16.10 3.68 6.10
N GLY A 384 16.97 4.12 5.18
CA GLY A 384 17.81 3.21 4.39
C GLY A 384 18.78 2.41 5.25
N LEU A 385 19.46 3.07 6.22
CA LEU A 385 20.39 2.42 7.16
C LEU A 385 19.65 1.42 8.06
N ALA A 386 18.49 1.80 8.61
CA ALA A 386 17.68 0.90 9.41
C ALA A 386 17.18 -0.30 8.59
N SER A 387 16.77 -0.07 7.34
CA SER A 387 16.39 -1.15 6.42
C SER A 387 17.57 -2.08 6.13
N LEU A 388 18.76 -1.55 5.89
CA LEU A 388 19.97 -2.35 5.70
C LEU A 388 20.27 -3.21 6.94
N LEU A 389 20.14 -2.66 8.14
CA LEU A 389 20.30 -3.42 9.38
C LEU A 389 19.34 -4.60 9.44
N PHE A 390 18.05 -4.40 9.16
CA PHE A 390 17.07 -5.48 9.16
C PHE A 390 17.38 -6.51 8.05
N VAL A 391 17.80 -6.09 6.87
CA VAL A 391 18.21 -7.01 5.80
C VAL A 391 19.43 -7.83 6.20
N LEU A 392 20.44 -7.22 6.82
CA LEU A 392 21.61 -7.93 7.34
C LEU A 392 21.23 -8.95 8.43
N LEU A 393 20.30 -8.58 9.30
CA LEU A 393 19.75 -9.52 10.29
C LEU A 393 19.00 -10.67 9.61
N ALA A 394 18.19 -10.41 8.57
CA ALA A 394 17.51 -11.46 7.82
C ALA A 394 18.50 -12.45 7.19
N GLU A 395 19.52 -11.95 6.51
CA GLU A 395 20.49 -12.72 5.70
C GLU A 395 21.74 -13.15 6.48
N LYS A 396 21.76 -13.02 7.84
CA LYS A 396 22.91 -13.40 8.69
C LYS A 396 24.22 -12.71 8.28
N GLY A 397 24.15 -11.45 7.88
CA GLY A 397 25.30 -10.67 7.43
C GLY A 397 25.80 -10.97 6.02
N ARG A 398 25.11 -11.81 5.25
CA ARG A 398 25.55 -12.26 3.92
C ARG A 398 24.62 -11.77 2.81
N LEU A 399 24.87 -10.60 2.28
CA LEU A 399 24.12 -10.06 1.16
C LEU A 399 24.33 -10.89 -0.14
N PHE A 400 23.35 -10.84 -1.05
CA PHE A 400 23.39 -11.41 -2.41
C PHE A 400 23.43 -12.95 -2.52
N ARG A 401 23.39 -13.70 -1.43
CA ARG A 401 23.37 -15.17 -1.48
C ARG A 401 21.95 -15.68 -1.73
N ALA A 402 21.79 -16.50 -2.78
CA ALA A 402 20.59 -17.31 -2.94
C ALA A 402 20.58 -18.38 -1.82
N HIS A 403 19.56 -18.39 -0.96
CA HIS A 403 19.28 -19.59 -0.18
C HIS A 403 18.61 -20.58 -1.15
N HIS A 404 19.33 -21.62 -1.57
CA HIS A 404 18.68 -22.82 -2.04
C HIS A 404 17.90 -23.35 -0.82
N VAL A 405 16.57 -23.30 -0.87
CA VAL A 405 15.74 -24.12 0.01
C VAL A 405 16.15 -25.55 -0.35
N ALA A 406 16.90 -26.17 0.56
CA ALA A 406 17.26 -27.57 0.39
C ALA A 406 15.95 -28.36 0.27
N ALA A 407 15.83 -29.12 -0.80
CA ALA A 407 14.74 -30.08 -1.05
C ALA A 407 14.81 -31.29 -0.07
N ASP A 408 15.30 -31.07 1.14
CA ASP A 408 15.58 -32.10 2.14
C ASP A 408 14.42 -32.43 3.07
N SER A 409 13.22 -31.87 2.87
CA SER A 409 12.07 -32.25 3.69
C SER A 409 11.19 -33.38 3.11
N THR A 410 11.51 -33.87 1.91
CA THR A 410 10.76 -34.98 1.28
C THR A 410 11.42 -36.36 1.45
N ALA A 411 12.63 -36.41 2.02
CA ALA A 411 13.33 -37.70 2.23
C ALA A 411 13.05 -38.34 3.61
N ALA A 412 12.36 -37.68 4.54
CA ALA A 412 12.10 -38.21 5.88
C ALA A 412 10.67 -38.77 6.08
N ALA A 413 9.80 -38.71 5.07
CA ALA A 413 8.48 -39.37 5.10
C ALA A 413 8.45 -40.48 4.04
N GLY A 414 9.09 -41.59 4.37
CA GLY A 414 9.01 -42.84 3.56
C GLY A 414 7.62 -43.45 3.59
N GLY A 415 6.76 -43.05 2.69
CA GLY A 415 5.53 -43.72 2.33
C GLY A 415 5.17 -43.40 0.88
N PRO A 416 4.75 -44.41 0.06
CA PRO A 416 4.40 -44.14 -1.33
C PRO A 416 3.19 -43.18 -1.39
N PRO A 417 3.13 -42.26 -2.36
CA PRO A 417 2.02 -41.36 -2.50
C PRO A 417 0.75 -42.15 -2.85
N ALA A 418 -0.31 -41.94 -2.09
CA ALA A 418 -1.63 -42.45 -2.39
C ALA A 418 -2.03 -41.96 -3.79
N ALA A 419 -2.40 -42.91 -4.65
CA ALA A 419 -2.81 -42.67 -6.03
C ALA A 419 -4.02 -41.73 -6.04
N VAL A 420 -3.87 -40.58 -6.68
CA VAL A 420 -4.97 -39.68 -7.00
C VAL A 420 -5.85 -40.38 -8.03
N PRO A 421 -7.17 -40.58 -7.81
CA PRO A 421 -8.06 -41.16 -8.81
C PRO A 421 -8.09 -40.27 -10.06
N LYS A 422 -7.82 -40.85 -11.22
CA LYS A 422 -8.03 -40.17 -12.51
C LYS A 422 -9.55 -39.95 -12.68
N PRO A 423 -10.00 -38.78 -13.12
CA PRO A 423 -11.36 -38.62 -13.55
C PRO A 423 -11.55 -39.39 -14.85
N ASP A 424 -12.47 -40.36 -14.80
CA ASP A 424 -12.87 -41.16 -15.92
C ASP A 424 -13.40 -40.31 -17.08
N ALA A 425 -12.94 -40.67 -18.25
CA ALA A 425 -13.44 -40.20 -19.53
C ALA A 425 -14.86 -40.71 -19.75
N VAL A 426 -15.85 -39.83 -19.67
CA VAL A 426 -17.20 -40.05 -20.21
C VAL A 426 -17.61 -38.78 -20.95
N CYS A 427 -17.63 -38.80 -22.20
CA CYS A 427 -18.63 -38.88 -23.23
C CYS A 427 -18.05 -38.54 -24.60
N ARG A 428 -17.95 -39.55 -25.44
CA ARG A 428 -18.25 -39.41 -26.87
C ARG A 428 -19.77 -39.61 -26.95
N ASP A 429 -20.46 -38.63 -27.45
CA ASP A 429 -21.42 -38.61 -28.55
C ASP A 429 -22.01 -37.20 -28.66
#